data_9ebc97018348d5a7c67b6432c428f97d
#
_entry.id   9ebc97018348d5a7c67b6432c428f97d
#
_cell.length_a   1.000
_cell.length_b   1.000
_cell.length_c   1.000
_cell.angle_alpha   90.00
_cell.angle_beta   90.00
_cell.angle_gamma   90.00
#
_symmetry.space_group_name_H-M   'P 1'
#
loop_
_entity.id
_entity.type
_entity.pdbx_description
1 polymer ?
#
loop_
_entity_poly.entity_id
_entity_poly.type
_entity_poly.pdbx_seq_one_letter_code
_entity_poly.pdbx_strand_id
1 'polypeptide(L)'
;MSMSVDSLKLVSERQHLVDVLMSGKQYADILLKGGNVVNVITREIYPADVAVSGKYILMVGDCEALTGPDTTVYDMTGKYVMPGFVDCHMHFESAMLTMTEFSRLSIPTGTTCLISDPHEIGNVLGPVGIKEMAKEASHMPQHVFCRVPALTPDS
;
A
#
# COMPACT_ATOMS: atom_id res chain seq x y z
N MET A 1 -26.05 12.09 6.81
CA MET A 1 -25.02 11.65 5.86
C MET A 1 -24.87 10.15 6.06
N SER A 2 -25.38 9.32 5.14
CA SER A 2 -25.32 7.84 5.28
C SER A 2 -23.93 7.38 4.89
N MET A 3 -23.27 6.63 5.78
CA MET A 3 -22.00 5.95 5.45
C MET A 3 -22.27 4.88 4.39
N SER A 4 -21.36 4.73 3.44
CA SER A 4 -21.44 3.64 2.46
C SER A 4 -21.23 2.28 3.14
N VAL A 5 -21.74 1.20 2.52
CA VAL A 5 -21.55 -0.18 3.03
C VAL A 5 -20.06 -0.51 3.18
N ASP A 6 -19.23 -0.04 2.26
CA ASP A 6 -17.77 -0.26 2.31
C ASP A 6 -17.11 0.48 3.48
N SER A 7 -17.61 1.69 3.80
CA SER A 7 -17.12 2.44 4.97
C SER A 7 -17.46 1.75 6.28
N LEU A 8 -18.66 1.17 6.39
CA LEU A 8 -19.09 0.42 7.56
C LEU A 8 -18.27 -0.87 7.73
N LYS A 9 -18.01 -1.57 6.63
CA LYS A 9 -17.16 -2.77 6.64
C LYS A 9 -15.74 -2.44 7.11
N LEU A 10 -15.15 -1.35 6.61
CA LEU A 10 -13.81 -0.91 7.02
C LEU A 10 -13.74 -0.56 8.51
N VAL A 11 -14.77 0.09 9.05
CA VAL A 11 -14.86 0.41 10.48
C VAL A 11 -14.96 -0.86 11.31
N SER A 12 -15.80 -1.83 10.90
CA SER A 12 -15.95 -3.10 11.63
C SER A 12 -14.66 -3.95 11.61
N GLU A 13 -13.94 -3.98 10.48
CA GLU A 13 -12.65 -4.66 10.39
C GLU A 13 -11.61 -4.05 11.35
N ARG A 14 -11.54 -2.71 11.39
CA ARG A 14 -10.61 -2.00 12.30
C ARG A 14 -10.98 -2.21 13.77
N GLN A 15 -12.27 -2.16 14.11
CA GLN A 15 -12.72 -2.42 15.47
C GLN A 15 -12.37 -3.84 15.89
N HIS A 16 -12.60 -4.81 15.01
CA HIS A 16 -12.22 -6.20 15.26
C HIS A 16 -10.72 -6.35 15.57
N LEU A 17 -9.83 -5.67 14.81
CA LEU A 17 -8.40 -5.70 15.09
C LEU A 17 -8.05 -5.11 16.46
N VAL A 18 -8.68 -3.99 16.84
CA VAL A 18 -8.49 -3.40 18.16
C VAL A 18 -8.94 -4.35 19.27
N ASP A 19 -10.13 -4.96 19.12
CA ASP A 19 -10.68 -5.90 20.10
C ASP A 19 -9.77 -7.13 20.27
N VAL A 20 -9.22 -7.62 19.18
CA VAL A 20 -8.27 -8.72 19.19
C VAL A 20 -6.98 -8.36 19.90
N LEU A 21 -6.39 -7.20 19.59
CA LEU A 21 -5.18 -6.69 20.25
C LEU A 21 -5.40 -6.54 21.77
N MET A 22 -6.53 -5.95 22.15
CA MET A 22 -6.86 -5.74 23.57
C MET A 22 -7.16 -7.04 24.32
N SER A 23 -7.61 -8.08 23.61
CA SER A 23 -7.88 -9.40 24.21
C SER A 23 -6.62 -10.25 24.42
N GLY A 24 -5.50 -9.91 23.76
CA GLY A 24 -4.27 -10.71 23.78
C GLY A 24 -4.40 -12.10 23.15
N LYS A 25 -5.39 -12.30 22.27
CA LYS A 25 -5.71 -13.62 21.69
C LYS A 25 -5.18 -13.81 20.27
N GLN A 26 -4.62 -12.78 19.67
CA GLN A 26 -4.08 -12.85 18.32
C GLN A 26 -2.61 -12.42 18.30
N TYR A 27 -1.83 -13.10 17.49
CA TYR A 27 -0.46 -12.74 17.19
C TYR A 27 -0.38 -12.07 15.82
N ALA A 28 0.69 -11.34 15.60
CA ALA A 28 0.99 -10.76 14.29
C ALA A 28 1.36 -11.86 13.29
N ASP A 29 1.05 -11.64 12.00
CA ASP A 29 1.52 -12.51 10.93
C ASP A 29 3.00 -12.24 10.65
N ILE A 30 3.39 -10.97 10.73
CA ILE A 30 4.76 -10.51 10.48
C ILE A 30 5.19 -9.57 11.60
N LEU A 31 6.43 -9.76 12.05
CA LEU A 31 7.12 -8.84 12.95
C LEU A 31 8.41 -8.35 12.28
N LEU A 32 8.51 -7.05 12.05
CA LEU A 32 9.74 -6.36 11.67
C LEU A 32 10.45 -5.93 12.96
N LYS A 33 11.48 -6.66 13.40
CA LYS A 33 12.08 -6.52 14.73
C LYS A 33 13.37 -5.71 14.71
N GLY A 34 13.50 -4.73 15.61
CA GLY A 34 14.75 -4.04 15.91
C GLY A 34 15.19 -3.04 14.84
N GLY A 35 14.26 -2.51 14.04
CA GLY A 35 14.54 -1.51 13.02
C GLY A 35 14.51 -0.08 13.53
N ASN A 36 15.00 0.86 12.71
CA ASN A 36 14.80 2.29 12.91
C ASN A 36 13.56 2.73 12.14
N VAL A 37 12.46 2.97 12.85
CA VAL A 37 11.20 3.39 12.23
C VAL A 37 11.27 4.87 11.84
N VAL A 38 11.00 5.15 10.57
CA VAL A 38 10.85 6.52 10.05
C VAL A 38 9.38 6.91 10.15
N ASN A 39 9.04 7.69 11.15
CA ASN A 39 7.69 8.21 11.35
C ASN A 39 7.51 9.49 10.53
N VAL A 40 6.86 9.36 9.38
CA VAL A 40 6.64 10.47 8.45
C VAL A 40 5.65 11.51 8.96
N ILE A 41 4.86 11.18 9.99
CA ILE A 41 3.87 12.09 10.58
C ILE A 41 4.56 13.02 11.58
N THR A 42 5.36 12.44 12.51
CA THR A 42 6.08 13.22 13.53
C THR A 42 7.44 13.70 13.06
N ARG A 43 7.94 13.19 11.91
CA ARG A 43 9.26 13.46 11.34
C ARG A 43 10.42 13.01 12.24
N GLU A 44 10.19 11.94 12.97
CA GLU A 44 11.16 11.34 13.87
C GLU A 44 11.68 10.02 13.32
N ILE A 45 12.87 9.63 13.73
CA ILE A 45 13.43 8.30 13.51
C ILE A 45 13.79 7.73 14.88
N TYR A 46 13.22 6.58 15.20
CA TYR A 46 13.44 5.93 16.50
C TYR A 46 13.47 4.41 16.37
N PRO A 47 14.19 3.70 17.26
CA PRO A 47 14.16 2.24 17.30
C PRO A 47 12.78 1.75 17.73
N ALA A 48 12.19 0.86 16.94
CA ALA A 48 10.94 0.20 17.28
C ALA A 48 10.75 -1.05 16.42
N ASP A 49 9.88 -1.94 16.90
CA ASP A 49 9.33 -3.03 16.11
C ASP A 49 8.08 -2.57 15.35
N VAL A 50 7.71 -3.29 14.29
CA VAL A 50 6.45 -3.11 13.58
C VAL A 50 5.76 -4.45 13.45
N ALA A 51 4.59 -4.59 14.07
CA ALA A 51 3.75 -5.77 13.97
C ALA A 51 2.66 -5.58 12.92
N VAL A 52 2.49 -6.57 12.05
CA VAL A 52 1.55 -6.52 10.91
C VAL A 52 0.65 -7.74 10.95
N SER A 53 -0.65 -7.57 10.68
CA SER A 53 -1.57 -8.66 10.41
C SER A 53 -2.41 -8.37 9.18
N GLY A 54 -2.37 -9.28 8.21
CA GLY A 54 -2.97 -9.10 6.89
C GLY A 54 -2.46 -7.81 6.23
N LYS A 55 -3.36 -6.88 6.00
CA LYS A 55 -3.06 -5.57 5.37
C LYS A 55 -2.86 -4.42 6.38
N TYR A 56 -2.82 -4.70 7.68
CA TYR A 56 -2.82 -3.68 8.72
C TYR A 56 -1.56 -3.72 9.56
N ILE A 57 -1.01 -2.55 9.85
CA ILE A 57 -0.05 -2.38 10.95
C ILE A 57 -0.85 -2.42 12.25
N LEU A 58 -0.56 -3.41 13.11
CA LEU A 58 -1.21 -3.57 14.40
C LEU A 58 -0.61 -2.62 15.44
N MET A 59 0.71 -2.55 15.47
CA MET A 59 1.44 -1.80 16.47
C MET A 59 2.82 -1.38 15.95
N VAL A 60 3.28 -0.23 16.40
CA VAL A 60 4.66 0.25 16.26
C VAL A 60 5.18 0.55 17.67
N GLY A 61 6.24 -0.10 18.07
CA GLY A 61 6.80 0.02 19.43
C GLY A 61 7.41 -1.29 19.91
N ASP A 62 7.22 -1.63 21.17
CA ASP A 62 7.55 -2.95 21.69
C ASP A 62 6.44 -3.93 21.30
N CYS A 63 6.71 -4.81 20.36
CA CYS A 63 5.74 -5.76 19.82
C CYS A 63 5.96 -7.20 20.30
N GLU A 64 6.75 -7.43 21.34
CA GLU A 64 7.07 -8.79 21.79
C GLU A 64 5.83 -9.59 22.19
N ALA A 65 4.87 -8.96 22.84
CA ALA A 65 3.60 -9.58 23.22
C ALA A 65 2.72 -10.02 22.02
N LEU A 66 2.99 -9.51 20.84
CA LEU A 66 2.28 -9.85 19.59
C LEU A 66 2.99 -10.96 18.80
N THR A 67 4.11 -11.49 19.29
CA THR A 67 4.87 -12.55 18.63
C THR A 67 4.38 -13.91 19.10
N GLY A 68 3.88 -14.70 18.16
CA GLY A 68 3.39 -16.05 18.39
C GLY A 68 4.15 -17.11 17.59
N PRO A 69 3.78 -18.38 17.74
CA PRO A 69 4.48 -19.51 17.10
C PRO A 69 4.47 -19.43 15.55
N ASP A 70 3.44 -18.82 14.97
CA ASP A 70 3.27 -18.71 13.52
C ASP A 70 3.70 -17.32 12.99
N THR A 71 4.21 -16.43 13.83
CA THR A 71 4.68 -15.10 13.43
C THR A 71 5.99 -15.21 12.66
N THR A 72 6.02 -14.69 11.43
CA THR A 72 7.26 -14.56 10.66
C THR A 72 8.04 -13.33 11.14
N VAL A 73 9.22 -13.55 11.71
CA VAL A 73 10.07 -12.47 12.24
C VAL A 73 11.16 -12.12 11.25
N TYR A 74 11.23 -10.84 10.86
CA TYR A 74 12.32 -10.28 10.07
C TYR A 74 13.23 -9.42 10.95
N ASP A 75 14.52 -9.76 11.00
CA ASP A 75 15.52 -8.93 11.67
C ASP A 75 15.81 -7.66 10.85
N MET A 76 15.44 -6.52 11.43
CA MET A 76 15.65 -5.19 10.87
C MET A 76 16.80 -4.43 11.54
N THR A 77 17.65 -5.12 12.33
CA THR A 77 18.80 -4.49 12.99
C THR A 77 19.66 -3.73 11.98
N GLY A 78 19.90 -2.45 12.27
CA GLY A 78 20.67 -1.55 11.41
C GLY A 78 19.96 -1.08 10.13
N LYS A 79 18.69 -1.47 9.92
CA LYS A 79 17.89 -1.05 8.77
C LYS A 79 16.86 0.01 9.17
N TYR A 80 16.34 0.70 8.17
CA TYR A 80 15.21 1.61 8.32
C TYR A 80 13.91 0.95 7.88
N VAL A 81 12.87 1.12 8.67
CA VAL A 81 11.50 0.70 8.35
C VAL A 81 10.67 1.96 8.11
N MET A 82 10.14 2.10 6.91
CA MET A 82 9.40 3.29 6.50
C MET A 82 8.24 2.92 5.59
N PRO A 83 7.21 3.79 5.46
CA PRO A 83 6.19 3.61 4.43
C PRO A 83 6.80 3.54 3.04
N GLY A 84 6.22 2.71 2.18
CA GLY A 84 6.63 2.66 0.77
C GLY A 84 6.40 4.00 0.07
N PHE A 85 7.20 4.27 -0.96
CA PHE A 85 7.08 5.50 -1.74
C PHE A 85 5.76 5.55 -2.52
N VAL A 86 5.24 6.77 -2.63
CA VAL A 86 4.08 7.09 -3.45
C VAL A 86 4.53 7.95 -4.62
N ASP A 87 4.40 7.43 -5.84
CA ASP A 87 4.56 8.25 -7.04
C ASP A 87 3.22 8.92 -7.36
N CYS A 88 3.20 10.24 -7.18
CA CYS A 88 1.96 11.03 -7.25
C CYS A 88 1.52 11.36 -8.68
N HIS A 89 2.35 11.11 -9.69
CA HIS A 89 2.00 11.37 -11.09
C HIS A 89 2.96 10.67 -12.04
N MET A 90 2.42 9.72 -12.81
CA MET A 90 3.22 9.03 -13.82
C MET A 90 2.38 8.55 -14.99
N HIS A 91 3.05 8.24 -16.11
CA HIS A 91 2.48 7.71 -17.33
C HIS A 91 3.18 6.39 -17.68
N PHE A 92 2.47 5.27 -17.62
CA PHE A 92 3.03 3.96 -17.96
C PHE A 92 3.40 3.89 -19.46
N GLU A 93 2.56 4.50 -20.27
CA GLU A 93 2.70 4.53 -21.72
C GLU A 93 4.02 5.19 -22.15
N SER A 94 4.38 6.28 -21.50
CA SER A 94 5.66 6.98 -21.75
C SER A 94 6.88 6.12 -21.39
N ALA A 95 6.74 5.17 -20.47
CA ALA A 95 7.79 4.21 -20.14
C ALA A 95 7.88 3.07 -21.17
N MET A 96 6.94 3.00 -22.13
CA MET A 96 6.81 1.90 -23.11
C MET A 96 6.71 0.51 -22.44
N LEU A 97 6.10 0.45 -21.26
CA LEU A 97 5.90 -0.75 -20.47
C LEU A 97 4.41 -0.94 -20.18
N THR A 98 4.01 -2.18 -19.98
CA THR A 98 2.73 -2.47 -19.32
C THR A 98 2.82 -2.10 -17.84
N MET A 99 1.70 -1.92 -17.17
CA MET A 99 1.68 -1.69 -15.72
C MET A 99 2.35 -2.84 -14.97
N THR A 100 2.13 -4.07 -15.42
CA THR A 100 2.73 -5.27 -14.82
C THR A 100 4.25 -5.21 -14.85
N GLU A 101 4.85 -4.89 -15.98
CA GLU A 101 6.31 -4.81 -16.11
C GLU A 101 6.88 -3.61 -15.34
N PHE A 102 6.18 -2.48 -15.34
CA PHE A 102 6.57 -1.33 -14.53
C PHE A 102 6.56 -1.67 -13.03
N SER A 103 5.53 -2.38 -12.55
CA SER A 103 5.46 -2.87 -11.16
C SER A 103 6.65 -3.73 -10.79
N ARG A 104 7.05 -4.65 -11.67
CA ARG A 104 8.21 -5.53 -11.43
C ARG A 104 9.52 -4.77 -11.25
N LEU A 105 9.64 -3.60 -11.87
CA LEU A 105 10.82 -2.74 -11.76
C LEU A 105 10.74 -1.79 -10.56
N SER A 106 9.56 -1.26 -10.25
CA SER A 106 9.40 -0.20 -9.26
C SER A 106 9.20 -0.72 -7.82
N ILE A 107 8.59 -1.89 -7.63
CA ILE A 107 8.43 -2.48 -6.28
C ILE A 107 9.78 -2.71 -5.59
N PRO A 108 10.79 -3.32 -6.24
CA PRO A 108 12.09 -3.55 -5.59
C PRO A 108 12.83 -2.25 -5.20
N THR A 109 12.46 -1.11 -5.80
CA THR A 109 13.00 0.21 -5.45
C THR A 109 12.23 0.92 -4.34
N GLY A 110 11.15 0.28 -3.83
CA GLY A 110 10.39 0.76 -2.69
C GLY A 110 9.10 1.53 -3.04
N THR A 111 8.73 1.65 -4.32
CA THR A 111 7.49 2.31 -4.72
C THR A 111 6.32 1.35 -4.58
N THR A 112 5.39 1.64 -3.67
CA THR A 112 4.25 0.78 -3.33
C THR A 112 2.91 1.34 -3.76
N CYS A 113 2.88 2.61 -4.16
CA CYS A 113 1.67 3.28 -4.62
C CYS A 113 1.97 4.17 -5.83
N LEU A 114 1.10 4.14 -6.82
CA LEU A 114 1.23 4.87 -8.07
C LEU A 114 -0.07 5.61 -8.38
N ILE A 115 0.03 6.87 -8.82
CA ILE A 115 -1.09 7.62 -9.37
C ILE A 115 -0.83 7.82 -10.86
N SER A 116 -1.44 6.96 -11.68
CA SER A 116 -1.32 6.98 -13.12
C SER A 116 -2.29 7.96 -13.78
N ASP A 117 -1.81 8.68 -14.75
CA ASP A 117 -2.62 9.50 -15.65
C ASP A 117 -2.60 8.88 -17.05
N PRO A 118 -3.61 8.06 -17.42
CA PRO A 118 -3.64 7.29 -18.66
C PRO A 118 -4.13 8.12 -19.85
N HIS A 119 -3.63 9.36 -20.03
CA HIS A 119 -4.12 10.22 -21.10
C HIS A 119 -3.58 9.81 -22.48
N GLU A 120 -2.40 9.20 -22.55
CA GLU A 120 -1.83 8.77 -23.84
C GLU A 120 -2.68 7.63 -24.43
N ILE A 121 -2.98 6.60 -23.66
CA ILE A 121 -3.87 5.53 -24.12
C ILE A 121 -5.30 6.02 -24.29
N GLY A 122 -5.74 6.99 -23.50
CA GLY A 122 -7.02 7.65 -23.66
C GLY A 122 -7.15 8.39 -24.99
N ASN A 123 -6.07 9.02 -25.45
CA ASN A 123 -6.03 9.70 -26.74
C ASN A 123 -6.04 8.71 -27.94
N VAL A 124 -5.50 7.51 -27.75
CA VAL A 124 -5.42 6.49 -28.82
C VAL A 124 -6.67 5.60 -28.87
N LEU A 125 -7.14 5.15 -27.73
CA LEU A 125 -8.22 4.16 -27.60
C LEU A 125 -9.47 4.71 -26.88
N GLY A 126 -9.46 5.96 -26.48
CA GLY A 126 -10.56 6.57 -25.75
C GLY A 126 -10.84 5.88 -24.41
N PRO A 127 -12.12 5.90 -23.95
CA PRO A 127 -12.50 5.32 -22.67
C PRO A 127 -12.23 3.81 -22.56
N VAL A 128 -12.13 3.11 -23.67
CA VAL A 128 -11.81 1.66 -23.68
C VAL A 128 -10.38 1.43 -23.19
N GLY A 129 -9.41 2.20 -23.68
CA GLY A 129 -8.02 2.11 -23.24
C GLY A 129 -7.88 2.37 -21.74
N ILE A 130 -8.54 3.42 -21.23
CA ILE A 130 -8.52 3.77 -19.80
C ILE A 130 -9.13 2.64 -18.95
N LYS A 131 -10.24 2.02 -19.39
CA LYS A 131 -10.86 0.90 -18.69
C LYS A 131 -9.95 -0.34 -18.64
N GLU A 132 -9.27 -0.67 -19.72
CA GLU A 132 -8.36 -1.82 -19.75
C GLU A 132 -7.14 -1.57 -18.84
N MET A 133 -6.60 -0.35 -18.81
CA MET A 133 -5.55 0.02 -17.86
C MET A 133 -6.01 -0.08 -16.40
N ALA A 134 -7.21 0.42 -16.09
CA ALA A 134 -7.77 0.30 -14.75
C ALA A 134 -7.98 -1.16 -14.33
N LYS A 135 -8.35 -2.02 -15.29
CA LYS A 135 -8.50 -3.45 -15.08
C LYS A 135 -7.13 -4.11 -14.81
N GLU A 136 -6.10 -3.80 -15.59
CA GLU A 136 -4.73 -4.27 -15.32
C GLU A 136 -4.27 -3.80 -13.94
N ALA A 137 -4.48 -2.53 -13.60
CA ALA A 137 -4.16 -1.94 -12.30
C ALA A 137 -4.75 -2.73 -11.12
N SER A 138 -5.97 -3.25 -11.26
CA SER A 138 -6.63 -4.00 -10.20
C SER A 138 -5.96 -5.35 -9.85
N HIS A 139 -5.07 -5.84 -10.69
CA HIS A 139 -4.30 -7.08 -10.49
C HIS A 139 -2.86 -6.82 -10.02
N MET A 140 -2.46 -5.55 -9.87
CA MET A 140 -1.13 -5.20 -9.44
C MET A 140 -0.94 -5.43 -7.93
N PRO A 141 0.25 -5.85 -7.47
CA PRO A 141 0.57 -5.90 -6.06
C PRO A 141 0.73 -4.50 -5.45
N GLN A 142 1.00 -3.47 -6.24
CA GLN A 142 1.00 -2.07 -5.84
C GLN A 142 -0.42 -1.51 -5.79
N HIS A 143 -0.61 -0.48 -4.97
CA HIS A 143 -1.82 0.34 -5.07
C HIS A 143 -1.71 1.28 -6.28
N VAL A 144 -2.52 1.06 -7.29
CA VAL A 144 -2.54 1.90 -8.49
C VAL A 144 -3.87 2.64 -8.58
N PHE A 145 -3.79 3.96 -8.61
CA PHE A 145 -4.93 4.85 -8.83
C PHE A 145 -4.85 5.41 -10.24
N CYS A 146 -5.86 5.14 -11.06
CA CYS A 146 -5.97 5.71 -12.39
C CYS A 146 -6.79 7.01 -12.32
N ARG A 147 -6.20 8.12 -12.74
CA ARG A 147 -6.91 9.39 -12.90
C ARG A 147 -7.81 9.31 -14.12
N VAL A 148 -8.91 10.05 -14.08
CA VAL A 148 -9.65 10.37 -15.31
C VAL A 148 -8.92 11.55 -15.95
N PRO A 149 -8.39 11.41 -17.19
CA PRO A 149 -7.67 12.49 -17.83
C PRO A 149 -8.54 13.73 -18.01
N ALA A 150 -7.97 14.90 -17.74
CA ALA A 150 -8.67 16.17 -17.93
C ALA A 150 -8.64 16.66 -19.39
N LEU A 151 -7.70 16.11 -20.18
CA LEU A 151 -7.51 16.45 -21.58
C LEU A 151 -7.76 15.20 -22.42
N THR A 152 -8.93 15.15 -23.04
CA THR A 152 -9.17 14.30 -24.21
C THR A 152 -9.15 15.20 -25.43
N PRO A 153 -8.52 14.81 -26.55
CA PRO A 153 -8.66 15.57 -27.78
C PRO A 153 -10.13 15.64 -28.15
N ASP A 154 -10.55 16.79 -28.61
CA ASP A 154 -11.87 16.93 -29.21
C ASP A 154 -11.95 15.95 -30.40
N SER A 155 -12.91 15.03 -30.33
CA SER A 155 -13.20 14.05 -31.38
C SER A 155 -13.96 14.67 -32.53
#